data_ec3ede3f5fc330a893cbcae409267be4
#
_entry.id   ec3ede3f5fc330a893cbcae409267be4
#
_cell.length_a   1.000
_cell.length_b   1.000
_cell.length_c   1.000
_cell.angle_alpha   90.00
_cell.angle_beta   90.00
_cell.angle_gamma   90.00
#
_symmetry.space_group_name_H-M   'P 1'
#
loop_
_entity.id
_entity.type
_entity.pdbx_description
1 polymer ?
#
loop_
_entity_poly.entity_id
_entity_poly.type
_entity_poly.pdbx_seq_one_letter_code
_entity_poly.pdbx_strand_id
1 'polypeptide(L)'
;MLAMLWPGFPVKPPQGRNLLNVSDAVAARMSIRAFKPDVPPAALVREILEAAARAPSGGNLQPWRVYALTGEPLAQLKAEVAANPMGEPMEYDVYPPDLWEPLRTRRFKNGEELYASVGIPREDKPARLRQFARNGDFFGAPVGLFFCLDRKVGPPQWSDVGMYMQTVMLLATERGLDTCAQEYWARYPQTVAKAVGLPDDHMLFSGMALGWRDESAPINTFRSTRDPFEVWGELKGFAD
;
A
#
# COMPACT_ATOMS: atom_id res chain seq x y z
N MET A 1 -6.64 33.90 21.32
CA MET A 1 -6.93 32.96 20.22
C MET A 1 -5.75 33.02 19.24
N LEU A 2 -4.68 32.30 19.57
CA LEU A 2 -3.44 32.29 18.76
C LEU A 2 -3.60 31.28 17.64
N ALA A 3 -3.65 31.77 16.40
CA ALA A 3 -3.47 30.94 15.22
C ALA A 3 -2.03 30.41 15.25
N MET A 4 -1.85 29.13 15.58
CA MET A 4 -0.60 28.44 15.29
C MET A 4 -0.46 28.38 13.77
N LEU A 5 0.32 29.29 13.23
CA LEU A 5 0.80 29.23 11.86
C LEU A 5 1.67 27.96 11.75
N TRP A 6 1.17 27.00 11.00
CA TRP A 6 1.95 25.84 10.57
C TRP A 6 3.21 26.33 9.86
N PRO A 7 4.42 25.97 10.30
CA PRO A 7 5.61 26.31 9.54
C PRO A 7 5.49 25.67 8.18
N GLY A 8 5.38 26.51 7.13
CA GLY A 8 5.25 26.04 5.77
C GLY A 8 6.33 25.03 5.47
N PHE A 9 5.94 23.83 5.05
CA PHE A 9 6.87 22.86 4.50
C PHE A 9 7.55 23.53 3.30
N PRO A 10 8.87 23.73 3.34
CA PRO A 10 9.57 24.08 2.12
C PRO A 10 9.54 22.81 1.23
N VAL A 11 8.59 22.74 0.33
CA VAL A 11 8.65 21.78 -0.79
C VAL A 11 9.80 22.25 -1.67
N LYS A 12 11.05 22.07 -1.23
CA LYS A 12 12.19 22.13 -2.12
C LYS A 12 12.34 20.74 -2.73
N PRO A 13 12.08 20.61 -4.03
CA PRO A 13 12.40 19.38 -4.75
C PRO A 13 13.90 19.11 -4.58
N PRO A 14 14.32 17.85 -4.53
CA PRO A 14 15.73 17.54 -4.68
C PRO A 14 16.21 18.17 -5.99
N GLN A 15 17.31 18.92 -5.91
CA GLN A 15 17.85 19.67 -7.03
C GLN A 15 18.01 18.74 -8.25
N GLY A 16 17.34 19.09 -9.36
CA GLY A 16 17.48 18.43 -10.65
C GLY A 16 16.33 17.49 -11.07
N ARG A 17 15.23 17.33 -10.30
CA ARG A 17 14.03 16.63 -10.77
C ARG A 17 12.90 17.61 -11.01
N ASN A 18 12.29 17.56 -12.20
CA ASN A 18 10.99 18.19 -12.43
C ASN A 18 9.99 17.56 -11.44
N LEU A 19 9.33 18.39 -10.62
CA LEU A 19 8.23 17.94 -9.78
C LEU A 19 7.17 17.31 -10.69
N LEU A 20 6.80 16.06 -10.39
CA LEU A 20 5.64 15.47 -11.02
C LEU A 20 4.40 16.25 -10.56
N ASN A 21 3.55 16.66 -11.49
CA ASN A 21 2.24 17.15 -11.14
C ASN A 21 1.35 15.97 -10.67
N VAL A 22 0.20 16.26 -10.08
CA VAL A 22 -0.70 15.21 -9.55
C VAL A 22 -1.09 14.18 -10.59
N SER A 23 -1.39 14.63 -11.83
CA SER A 23 -1.76 13.74 -12.94
C SER A 23 -0.62 12.79 -13.31
N ASP A 24 0.60 13.30 -13.36
CA ASP A 24 1.78 12.49 -13.65
C ASP A 24 2.06 11.48 -12.52
N ALA A 25 1.92 11.89 -11.25
CA ALA A 25 2.08 10.99 -10.12
C ALA A 25 1.02 9.88 -10.13
N VAL A 26 -0.23 10.20 -10.41
CA VAL A 26 -1.32 9.22 -10.58
C VAL A 26 -1.04 8.28 -11.74
N ALA A 27 -0.56 8.83 -12.87
CA ALA A 27 -0.22 8.05 -14.05
C ALA A 27 1.01 7.15 -13.82
N ALA A 28 2.03 7.60 -13.10
CA ALA A 28 3.27 6.86 -12.87
C ALA A 28 3.14 5.78 -11.78
N ARG A 29 2.32 6.06 -10.74
CA ARG A 29 2.15 5.15 -9.63
C ARG A 29 1.63 3.77 -10.09
N MET A 30 2.30 2.74 -9.65
CA MET A 30 1.86 1.35 -9.81
C MET A 30 2.30 0.52 -8.59
N SER A 31 1.74 -0.68 -8.43
CA SER A 31 2.15 -1.61 -7.37
C SER A 31 3.44 -2.30 -7.77
N ILE A 32 4.55 -1.92 -7.17
CA ILE A 32 5.88 -2.47 -7.43
C ILE A 32 6.09 -3.74 -6.60
N ARG A 33 6.60 -4.80 -7.22
CA ARG A 33 6.74 -6.13 -6.61
C ARG A 33 8.14 -6.72 -6.71
N ALA A 34 9.13 -5.86 -6.91
CA ALA A 34 10.56 -6.12 -6.74
C ALA A 34 11.27 -4.81 -6.42
N PHE A 35 12.04 -4.78 -5.35
CA PHE A 35 12.69 -3.59 -4.85
C PHE A 35 14.19 -3.79 -4.73
N LYS A 36 14.95 -2.68 -4.84
CA LYS A 36 16.37 -2.62 -4.48
C LYS A 36 16.52 -2.69 -2.96
N PRO A 37 17.65 -3.21 -2.45
CA PRO A 37 17.86 -3.36 -1.01
C PRO A 37 18.20 -2.04 -0.29
N ASP A 38 18.45 -0.97 -1.03
CA ASP A 38 18.86 0.31 -0.48
C ASP A 38 17.74 0.90 0.40
N VAL A 39 18.10 1.28 1.64
CA VAL A 39 17.14 1.83 2.60
C VAL A 39 16.98 3.34 2.37
N PRO A 40 15.75 3.83 2.10
CA PRO A 40 15.50 5.27 2.03
C PRO A 40 15.85 5.96 3.35
N PRO A 41 16.39 7.20 3.31
CA PRO A 41 16.66 7.97 4.52
C PRO A 41 15.41 8.10 5.40
N ALA A 42 15.55 7.90 6.70
CA ALA A 42 14.43 8.02 7.65
C ALA A 42 13.72 9.38 7.57
N ALA A 43 14.48 10.46 7.33
CA ALA A 43 13.93 11.79 7.12
C ALA A 43 13.00 11.87 5.92
N LEU A 44 13.33 11.20 4.81
CA LEU A 44 12.48 11.14 3.61
C LEU A 44 11.19 10.35 3.87
N VAL A 45 11.29 9.20 4.55
CA VAL A 45 10.12 8.40 4.92
C VAL A 45 9.20 9.20 5.83
N ARG A 46 9.74 9.86 6.85
CA ARG A 46 9.00 10.74 7.77
C ARG A 46 8.31 11.87 7.01
N GLU A 47 9.02 12.58 6.14
CA GLU A 47 8.48 13.67 5.32
C GLU A 47 7.26 13.22 4.50
N ILE A 48 7.34 12.04 3.86
CA ILE A 48 6.23 11.47 3.09
C ILE A 48 5.02 11.23 4.00
N LEU A 49 5.22 10.57 5.15
CA LEU A 49 4.14 10.23 6.07
C LEU A 49 3.49 11.47 6.70
N GLU A 50 4.29 12.47 7.08
CA GLU A 50 3.79 13.74 7.62
C GLU A 50 3.02 14.54 6.58
N ALA A 51 3.55 14.65 5.36
CA ALA A 51 2.85 15.36 4.27
C ALA A 51 1.54 14.63 3.89
N ALA A 52 1.52 13.30 3.92
CA ALA A 52 0.33 12.51 3.66
C ALA A 52 -0.79 12.75 4.68
N ALA A 53 -0.49 13.20 5.89
CA ALA A 53 -1.48 13.55 6.91
C ALA A 53 -2.37 14.75 6.51
N ARG A 54 -2.09 15.40 5.38
CA ARG A 54 -3.02 16.35 4.74
C ARG A 54 -4.19 15.68 4.02
N ALA A 55 -4.23 14.35 3.94
CA ALA A 55 -5.40 13.62 3.47
C ALA A 55 -6.64 14.05 4.28
N PRO A 56 -7.80 14.22 3.66
CA PRO A 56 -9.03 14.55 4.38
C PRO A 56 -9.49 13.36 5.24
N SER A 57 -10.24 13.66 6.30
CA SER A 57 -10.96 12.67 7.08
C SER A 57 -12.27 13.25 7.60
N GLY A 58 -13.28 12.42 7.76
CA GLY A 58 -14.59 12.83 8.29
C GLY A 58 -14.43 13.52 9.64
N GLY A 59 -14.94 14.76 9.78
CA GLY A 59 -14.79 15.56 11.00
C GLY A 59 -13.34 15.82 11.42
N ASN A 60 -12.38 15.64 10.52
CA ASN A 60 -10.93 15.71 10.79
C ASN A 60 -10.47 14.73 11.89
N LEU A 61 -11.04 13.54 11.91
CA LEU A 61 -10.75 12.52 12.93
C LEU A 61 -9.32 11.95 12.83
N GLN A 62 -8.72 11.97 11.63
CA GLN A 62 -7.34 11.50 11.40
C GLN A 62 -7.10 10.09 12.00
N PRO A 63 -7.92 9.07 11.59
CA PRO A 63 -8.01 7.79 12.28
C PRO A 63 -6.81 6.86 12.03
N TRP A 64 -5.86 7.29 11.23
CA TRP A 64 -4.68 6.51 10.87
C TRP A 64 -3.63 6.49 11.97
N ARG A 65 -3.09 5.32 12.25
CA ARG A 65 -1.89 5.09 13.03
C ARG A 65 -0.90 4.33 12.17
N VAL A 66 0.33 4.81 12.04
CA VAL A 66 1.30 4.28 11.07
C VAL A 66 2.58 3.87 11.76
N TYR A 67 3.08 2.70 11.38
CA TYR A 67 4.38 2.19 11.80
C TYR A 67 5.24 1.93 10.57
N ALA A 68 6.51 2.32 10.63
CA ALA A 68 7.50 2.05 9.59
C ALA A 68 8.61 1.19 10.18
N LEU A 69 8.84 0.02 9.59
CA LEU A 69 9.91 -0.90 9.99
C LEU A 69 10.97 -1.00 8.90
N THR A 70 12.22 -1.10 9.32
CA THR A 70 13.37 -1.40 8.47
C THR A 70 14.44 -2.13 9.29
N GLY A 71 15.47 -2.65 8.64
CA GLY A 71 16.57 -3.32 9.31
C GLY A 71 16.14 -4.56 10.10
N GLU A 72 16.74 -4.74 11.28
CA GLU A 72 16.52 -5.92 12.12
C GLU A 72 15.05 -6.15 12.52
N PRO A 73 14.26 -5.14 12.98
CA PRO A 73 12.85 -5.34 13.29
C PRO A 73 12.02 -5.86 12.10
N LEU A 74 12.31 -5.36 10.88
CA LEU A 74 11.65 -5.84 9.67
C LEU A 74 12.09 -7.27 9.31
N ALA A 75 13.36 -7.60 9.48
CA ALA A 75 13.89 -8.93 9.21
C ALA A 75 13.28 -9.98 10.15
N GLN A 76 13.16 -9.68 11.44
CA GLN A 76 12.52 -10.55 12.43
C GLN A 76 11.05 -10.80 12.09
N LEU A 77 10.30 -9.75 11.76
CA LEU A 77 8.90 -9.88 11.33
C LEU A 77 8.76 -10.78 10.10
N LYS A 78 9.59 -10.57 9.07
CA LYS A 78 9.60 -11.42 7.87
C LYS A 78 9.88 -12.89 8.20
N ALA A 79 10.80 -13.15 9.12
CA ALA A 79 11.11 -14.51 9.57
C ALA A 79 9.94 -15.16 10.33
N GLU A 80 9.26 -14.43 11.22
CA GLU A 80 8.07 -14.92 11.93
C GLU A 80 6.94 -15.27 10.93
N VAL A 81 6.70 -14.40 9.93
CA VAL A 81 5.70 -14.63 8.87
C VAL A 81 6.07 -15.84 8.00
N ALA A 82 7.34 -15.99 7.63
CA ALA A 82 7.81 -17.14 6.84
C ALA A 82 7.67 -18.47 7.60
N ALA A 83 7.81 -18.45 8.92
CA ALA A 83 7.62 -19.62 9.79
C ALA A 83 6.14 -20.02 9.95
N ASN A 84 5.19 -19.12 9.66
CA ASN A 84 3.75 -19.36 9.73
C ASN A 84 3.05 -19.11 8.38
N PRO A 85 3.26 -19.91 7.34
CA PRO A 85 2.72 -19.67 6.00
C PRO A 85 1.18 -19.75 5.93
N MET A 86 0.54 -20.39 6.90
CA MET A 86 -0.92 -20.47 6.98
C MET A 86 -1.56 -19.16 7.43
N GLY A 87 -0.81 -18.31 8.13
CA GLY A 87 -1.32 -17.08 8.72
C GLY A 87 -2.06 -17.29 10.03
N GLU A 88 -2.73 -16.26 10.46
CA GLU A 88 -3.51 -16.16 11.71
C GLU A 88 -4.99 -15.92 11.39
N PRO A 89 -5.89 -16.04 12.36
CA PRO A 89 -7.26 -15.58 12.19
C PRO A 89 -7.30 -14.10 11.86
N MET A 90 -7.90 -13.78 10.71
CA MET A 90 -8.05 -12.39 10.25
C MET A 90 -9.12 -11.67 11.09
N GLU A 91 -8.92 -10.38 11.29
CA GLU A 91 -9.85 -9.52 12.03
C GLU A 91 -10.97 -8.96 11.14
N TYR A 92 -10.83 -9.07 9.83
CA TYR A 92 -11.83 -8.70 8.83
C TYR A 92 -11.58 -9.47 7.52
N ASP A 93 -12.60 -9.60 6.71
CA ASP A 93 -12.50 -10.21 5.39
C ASP A 93 -11.89 -9.24 4.38
N VAL A 94 -10.75 -9.60 3.77
CA VAL A 94 -10.12 -8.83 2.67
C VAL A 94 -11.01 -8.78 1.44
N TYR A 95 -11.70 -9.89 1.16
CA TYR A 95 -12.73 -9.98 0.12
C TYR A 95 -13.99 -10.61 0.70
N PRO A 96 -15.17 -10.17 0.26
CA PRO A 96 -16.40 -10.89 0.57
C PRO A 96 -16.27 -12.38 0.20
N PRO A 97 -16.75 -13.32 1.06
CA PRO A 97 -16.66 -14.76 0.80
C PRO A 97 -17.21 -15.16 -0.58
N ASP A 98 -18.34 -14.57 -0.98
CA ASP A 98 -19.00 -14.81 -2.24
C ASP A 98 -18.86 -13.63 -3.20
N LEU A 99 -17.61 -13.37 -3.62
CA LEU A 99 -17.33 -12.27 -4.54
C LEU A 99 -18.11 -12.46 -5.87
N TRP A 100 -18.93 -11.47 -6.23
CA TRP A 100 -19.84 -11.49 -7.37
C TRP A 100 -19.27 -10.80 -8.61
N GLU A 101 -19.98 -10.92 -9.75
CA GLU A 101 -19.62 -10.20 -10.98
C GLU A 101 -19.99 -8.70 -10.90
N PRO A 102 -19.18 -7.81 -11.47
CA PRO A 102 -17.95 -8.09 -12.24
C PRO A 102 -16.67 -8.17 -11.40
N LEU A 103 -16.75 -8.07 -10.07
CA LEU A 103 -15.59 -7.99 -9.18
C LEU A 103 -14.75 -9.27 -9.24
N ARG A 104 -15.43 -10.42 -9.30
CA ARG A 104 -14.78 -11.73 -9.40
C ARG A 104 -13.95 -11.85 -10.69
N THR A 105 -14.53 -11.47 -11.82
CA THR A 105 -13.82 -11.49 -13.11
C THR A 105 -12.66 -10.53 -13.13
N ARG A 106 -12.80 -9.30 -12.60
CA ARG A 106 -11.69 -8.32 -12.50
C ARG A 106 -10.52 -8.84 -11.67
N ARG A 107 -10.81 -9.40 -10.50
CA ARG A 107 -9.80 -9.99 -9.62
C ARG A 107 -9.08 -11.16 -10.29
N PHE A 108 -9.83 -12.07 -10.93
CA PHE A 108 -9.28 -13.21 -11.64
C PHE A 108 -8.37 -12.77 -12.79
N LYS A 109 -8.85 -11.90 -13.67
CA LYS A 109 -8.10 -11.37 -14.82
C LYS A 109 -6.81 -10.71 -14.38
N ASN A 110 -6.87 -9.82 -13.39
CA ASN A 110 -5.68 -9.14 -12.86
C ASN A 110 -4.63 -10.13 -12.30
N GLY A 111 -5.08 -11.21 -11.65
CA GLY A 111 -4.19 -12.26 -11.17
C GLY A 111 -3.52 -13.03 -12.31
N GLU A 112 -4.28 -13.46 -13.31
CA GLU A 112 -3.74 -14.19 -14.47
C GLU A 112 -2.73 -13.33 -15.26
N GLU A 113 -3.05 -12.07 -15.51
CA GLU A 113 -2.14 -11.15 -16.20
C GLU A 113 -0.84 -10.90 -15.40
N LEU A 114 -0.94 -10.77 -14.07
CA LEU A 114 0.23 -10.64 -13.19
C LEU A 114 1.14 -11.86 -13.28
N TYR A 115 0.59 -13.07 -13.15
CA TYR A 115 1.40 -14.29 -13.23
C TYR A 115 2.00 -14.50 -14.64
N ALA A 116 1.25 -14.18 -15.67
CA ALA A 116 1.72 -14.23 -17.06
C ALA A 116 2.92 -13.29 -17.28
N SER A 117 2.92 -12.10 -16.66
CA SER A 117 4.02 -11.12 -16.79
C SER A 117 5.37 -11.63 -16.25
N VAL A 118 5.35 -12.66 -15.43
CA VAL A 118 6.55 -13.33 -14.88
C VAL A 118 6.70 -14.77 -15.36
N GLY A 119 5.96 -15.16 -16.40
CA GLY A 119 6.08 -16.48 -17.01
C GLY A 119 5.58 -17.64 -16.14
N ILE A 120 4.68 -17.39 -15.16
CA ILE A 120 4.15 -18.43 -14.29
C ILE A 120 2.78 -18.87 -14.83
N PRO A 121 2.68 -20.07 -15.44
CA PRO A 121 1.43 -20.57 -15.99
C PRO A 121 0.42 -20.93 -14.89
N ARG A 122 -0.83 -21.08 -15.30
CA ARG A 122 -1.96 -21.32 -14.36
C ARG A 122 -1.83 -22.65 -13.61
N GLU A 123 -1.32 -23.66 -14.26
CA GLU A 123 -1.12 -25.00 -13.74
C GLU A 123 0.05 -25.11 -12.77
N ASP A 124 1.03 -24.20 -12.81
CA ASP A 124 2.15 -24.18 -11.87
C ASP A 124 1.75 -23.55 -10.54
N LYS A 125 0.90 -24.25 -9.79
CA LYS A 125 0.44 -23.85 -8.48
C LYS A 125 1.57 -23.60 -7.48
N PRO A 126 2.65 -24.43 -7.43
CA PRO A 126 3.77 -24.16 -6.54
C PRO A 126 4.47 -22.82 -6.83
N ALA A 127 4.72 -22.48 -8.10
CA ALA A 127 5.32 -21.20 -8.46
C ALA A 127 4.41 -20.01 -8.10
N ARG A 128 3.08 -20.15 -8.32
CA ARG A 128 2.10 -19.15 -7.91
C ARG A 128 2.09 -18.94 -6.40
N LEU A 129 2.16 -20.00 -5.62
CA LEU A 129 2.26 -19.91 -4.15
C LEU A 129 3.56 -19.23 -3.71
N ARG A 130 4.70 -19.57 -4.32
CA ARG A 130 5.98 -18.88 -4.04
C ARG A 130 5.88 -17.39 -4.36
N GLN A 131 5.31 -17.02 -5.51
CA GLN A 131 5.13 -15.61 -5.89
C GLN A 131 4.17 -14.89 -4.93
N PHE A 132 3.09 -15.55 -4.50
CA PHE A 132 2.17 -15.01 -3.50
C PHE A 132 2.85 -14.81 -2.13
N ALA A 133 3.68 -15.77 -1.70
CA ALA A 133 4.40 -15.69 -0.43
C ALA A 133 5.39 -14.50 -0.37
N ARG A 134 5.84 -13.97 -1.52
CA ARG A 134 6.68 -12.76 -1.57
C ARG A 134 6.02 -11.52 -0.95
N ASN A 135 4.70 -11.53 -0.79
CA ASN A 135 4.02 -10.48 -0.01
C ASN A 135 4.55 -10.41 1.42
N GLY A 136 4.81 -11.54 2.07
CA GLY A 136 5.35 -11.61 3.43
C GLY A 136 6.79 -11.11 3.55
N ASP A 137 7.50 -11.01 2.44
CA ASP A 137 8.82 -10.39 2.33
C ASP A 137 8.75 -8.93 1.83
N PHE A 138 7.58 -8.33 1.74
CA PHE A 138 7.39 -7.02 1.11
C PHE A 138 8.01 -6.92 -0.31
N PHE A 139 8.08 -8.04 -1.03
CA PHE A 139 8.73 -8.13 -2.34
C PHE A 139 10.19 -7.69 -2.35
N GLY A 140 10.91 -7.84 -1.24
CA GLY A 140 12.29 -7.41 -1.05
C GLY A 140 12.45 -5.94 -0.67
N ALA A 141 11.35 -5.21 -0.45
CA ALA A 141 11.45 -3.81 -0.03
C ALA A 141 12.19 -3.67 1.30
N PRO A 142 13.05 -2.63 1.44
CA PRO A 142 13.80 -2.35 2.64
C PRO A 142 12.98 -1.70 3.75
N VAL A 143 11.78 -1.19 3.42
CA VAL A 143 10.85 -0.58 4.39
C VAL A 143 9.47 -1.22 4.25
N GLY A 144 8.92 -1.66 5.38
CA GLY A 144 7.53 -2.09 5.53
C GLY A 144 6.75 -1.04 6.33
N LEU A 145 5.65 -0.56 5.77
CA LEU A 145 4.70 0.30 6.47
C LEU A 145 3.49 -0.51 6.90
N PHE A 146 2.97 -0.22 8.08
CA PHE A 146 1.71 -0.77 8.59
C PHE A 146 0.75 0.37 8.95
N PHE A 147 -0.48 0.24 8.46
CA PHE A 147 -1.56 1.18 8.70
C PHE A 147 -2.56 0.53 9.63
N CYS A 148 -2.80 1.16 10.76
CA CYS A 148 -3.66 0.68 11.83
C CYS A 148 -4.70 1.74 12.17
N LEU A 149 -5.78 1.32 12.81
CA LEU A 149 -6.87 2.18 13.27
C LEU A 149 -7.50 1.62 14.54
N ASP A 150 -8.23 2.46 15.27
CA ASP A 150 -9.00 2.05 16.44
C ASP A 150 -10.09 1.04 16.04
N ARG A 151 -10.28 -0.03 16.83
CA ARG A 151 -11.28 -1.09 16.59
C ARG A 151 -12.72 -0.60 16.60
N LYS A 152 -12.99 0.55 17.22
CA LYS A 152 -14.33 1.12 17.35
C LYS A 152 -14.78 1.93 16.15
N VAL A 153 -13.85 2.29 15.24
CA VAL A 153 -14.20 3.06 14.04
C VAL A 153 -14.88 2.18 13.00
N GLY A 154 -15.68 2.81 12.16
CA GLY A 154 -16.47 2.13 11.14
C GLY A 154 -15.97 2.36 9.69
N PRO A 155 -16.76 1.91 8.70
CA PRO A 155 -16.42 2.01 7.29
C PRO A 155 -16.00 3.40 6.80
N PRO A 156 -16.59 4.53 7.26
CA PRO A 156 -16.13 5.85 6.86
C PRO A 156 -14.68 6.12 7.23
N GLN A 157 -14.23 5.71 8.41
CA GLN A 157 -12.84 5.91 8.85
C GLN A 157 -11.87 4.97 8.14
N TRP A 158 -12.34 3.81 7.71
CA TRP A 158 -11.55 2.92 6.84
C TRP A 158 -11.27 3.58 5.49
N SER A 159 -12.26 4.30 4.92
CA SER A 159 -12.04 5.09 3.71
C SER A 159 -11.06 6.25 3.94
N ASP A 160 -11.09 6.89 5.12
CA ASP A 160 -10.14 7.93 5.50
C ASP A 160 -8.70 7.40 5.50
N VAL A 161 -8.47 6.19 6.06
CA VAL A 161 -7.16 5.53 6.01
C VAL A 161 -6.76 5.18 4.57
N GLY A 162 -7.70 4.76 3.74
CA GLY A 162 -7.47 4.53 2.31
C GLY A 162 -7.02 5.79 1.56
N MET A 163 -7.64 6.95 1.86
CA MET A 163 -7.22 8.25 1.32
C MET A 163 -5.81 8.64 1.79
N TYR A 164 -5.51 8.41 3.05
CA TYR A 164 -4.17 8.62 3.59
C TYR A 164 -3.13 7.72 2.86
N MET A 165 -3.41 6.41 2.73
CA MET A 165 -2.54 5.48 2.02
C MET A 165 -2.30 5.88 0.57
N GLN A 166 -3.35 6.31 -0.15
CA GLN A 166 -3.20 6.78 -1.53
C GLN A 166 -2.32 8.03 -1.58
N THR A 167 -2.46 8.95 -0.62
CA THR A 167 -1.62 10.15 -0.54
C THR A 167 -0.16 9.78 -0.29
N VAL A 168 0.12 8.81 0.61
CA VAL A 168 1.49 8.26 0.80
C VAL A 168 2.05 7.72 -0.51
N MET A 169 1.28 6.94 -1.28
CA MET A 169 1.74 6.36 -2.53
C MET A 169 2.08 7.42 -3.58
N LEU A 170 1.28 8.48 -3.70
CA LEU A 170 1.53 9.57 -4.65
C LEU A 170 2.78 10.38 -4.26
N LEU A 171 2.90 10.73 -2.97
CA LEU A 171 4.05 11.45 -2.46
C LEU A 171 5.35 10.64 -2.55
N ALA A 172 5.29 9.33 -2.35
CA ALA A 172 6.44 8.45 -2.59
C ALA A 172 6.86 8.49 -4.06
N THR A 173 5.90 8.37 -4.99
CA THR A 173 6.15 8.43 -6.44
C THR A 173 6.78 9.78 -6.85
N GLU A 174 6.26 10.90 -6.34
CA GLU A 174 6.81 12.23 -6.57
C GLU A 174 8.28 12.32 -6.14
N ARG A 175 8.65 11.67 -5.05
CA ARG A 175 10.01 11.65 -4.49
C ARG A 175 10.90 10.55 -5.07
N GLY A 176 10.42 9.84 -6.10
CA GLY A 176 11.15 8.78 -6.81
C GLY A 176 11.27 7.48 -6.04
N LEU A 177 10.42 7.28 -5.03
CA LEU A 177 10.21 6.01 -4.37
C LEU A 177 8.97 5.32 -4.96
N ASP A 178 8.89 4.02 -4.69
CA ASP A 178 7.80 3.17 -5.14
C ASP A 178 7.16 2.44 -3.97
N THR A 179 5.93 1.99 -4.20
CA THR A 179 5.13 1.33 -3.18
C THR A 179 4.38 0.12 -3.72
N CYS A 180 3.97 -0.74 -2.79
CA CYS A 180 2.95 -1.75 -3.03
C CYS A 180 2.07 -1.88 -1.78
N ALA A 181 0.83 -1.40 -1.82
CA ALA A 181 -0.14 -1.67 -0.77
C ALA A 181 -0.51 -3.16 -0.76
N GLN A 182 -0.61 -3.75 0.44
CA GLN A 182 -0.69 -5.20 0.63
C GLN A 182 -1.72 -5.56 1.71
N GLU A 183 -2.91 -5.93 1.27
CA GLU A 183 -3.93 -6.54 2.14
C GLU A 183 -3.50 -7.90 2.69
N TYR A 184 -2.47 -8.50 2.12
CA TYR A 184 -1.84 -9.74 2.60
C TYR A 184 -1.58 -9.74 4.10
N TRP A 185 -1.21 -8.59 4.65
CA TRP A 185 -0.84 -8.43 6.05
C TRP A 185 -2.01 -8.61 7.02
N ALA A 186 -3.25 -8.47 6.55
CA ALA A 186 -4.45 -8.83 7.34
C ALA A 186 -4.46 -10.29 7.82
N ARG A 187 -3.62 -11.16 7.23
CA ARG A 187 -3.42 -12.55 7.65
C ARG A 187 -2.49 -12.71 8.86
N TYR A 188 -1.87 -11.63 9.35
CA TYR A 188 -0.89 -11.67 10.43
C TYR A 188 -1.14 -10.56 11.47
N PRO A 189 -2.38 -10.38 11.95
CA PRO A 189 -2.69 -9.25 12.82
C PRO A 189 -1.95 -9.32 14.16
N GLN A 190 -1.79 -10.50 14.76
CA GLN A 190 -1.12 -10.68 16.04
C GLN A 190 0.41 -10.54 15.92
N THR A 191 0.98 -11.16 14.89
CA THR A 191 2.42 -11.07 14.60
C THR A 191 2.83 -9.61 14.35
N VAL A 192 2.05 -8.87 13.54
CA VAL A 192 2.31 -7.44 13.30
C VAL A 192 2.10 -6.62 14.57
N ALA A 193 1.00 -6.84 15.30
CA ALA A 193 0.71 -6.11 16.54
C ALA A 193 1.87 -6.24 17.54
N LYS A 194 2.39 -7.44 17.72
CA LYS A 194 3.56 -7.71 18.57
C LYS A 194 4.80 -6.97 18.07
N ALA A 195 5.08 -7.04 16.75
CA ALA A 195 6.28 -6.44 16.17
C ALA A 195 6.33 -4.91 16.28
N VAL A 196 5.15 -4.25 16.22
CA VAL A 196 5.07 -2.77 16.26
C VAL A 196 4.64 -2.23 17.64
N GLY A 197 4.32 -3.10 18.59
CA GLY A 197 3.76 -2.68 19.89
C GLY A 197 2.39 -2.01 19.72
N LEU A 198 1.52 -2.59 18.89
CA LEU A 198 0.18 -2.05 18.65
C LEU A 198 -0.67 -2.17 19.91
N PRO A 199 -1.32 -1.09 20.38
CA PRO A 199 -2.27 -1.18 21.50
C PRO A 199 -3.45 -2.10 21.18
N ASP A 200 -4.01 -2.76 22.22
CA ASP A 200 -5.09 -3.74 22.09
C ASP A 200 -6.40 -3.16 21.52
N ASP A 201 -6.61 -1.85 21.68
CA ASP A 201 -7.76 -1.11 21.14
C ASP A 201 -7.60 -0.76 19.65
N HIS A 202 -6.49 -1.12 19.04
CA HIS A 202 -6.23 -0.91 17.62
C HIS A 202 -6.18 -2.23 16.86
N MET A 203 -6.42 -2.15 15.56
CA MET A 203 -6.32 -3.25 14.62
C MET A 203 -5.44 -2.89 13.43
N LEU A 204 -4.85 -3.93 12.83
CA LEU A 204 -4.12 -3.79 11.56
C LEU A 204 -5.12 -3.70 10.41
N PHE A 205 -5.01 -2.63 9.62
CA PHE A 205 -5.79 -2.48 8.39
C PHE A 205 -5.05 -3.02 7.17
N SER A 206 -3.80 -2.57 6.93
CA SER A 206 -3.05 -2.97 5.74
C SER A 206 -1.56 -2.75 5.94
N GLY A 207 -0.75 -3.42 5.12
CA GLY A 207 0.67 -3.11 4.97
C GLY A 207 0.98 -2.44 3.63
N MET A 208 2.21 -1.93 3.51
CA MET A 208 2.72 -1.35 2.26
C MET A 208 4.23 -1.49 2.19
N ALA A 209 4.72 -2.09 1.10
CA ALA A 209 6.14 -2.05 0.74
C ALA A 209 6.53 -0.65 0.29
N LEU A 210 7.72 -0.18 0.68
CA LEU A 210 8.28 1.12 0.27
C LEU A 210 9.77 0.99 -0.01
N GLY A 211 10.24 1.54 -1.13
CA GLY A 211 11.63 1.53 -1.55
C GLY A 211 11.81 1.99 -2.99
N TRP A 212 13.00 1.81 -3.54
CA TRP A 212 13.25 2.00 -4.96
C TRP A 212 12.97 0.72 -5.72
N ARG A 213 12.23 0.83 -6.84
CA ARG A 213 11.96 -0.34 -7.70
C ARG A 213 13.25 -0.93 -8.26
N ASP A 214 13.26 -2.23 -8.40
CA ASP A 214 14.19 -2.91 -9.30
C ASP A 214 13.66 -2.79 -10.72
N GLU A 215 14.30 -1.94 -11.52
CA GLU A 215 13.90 -1.68 -12.90
C GLU A 215 14.15 -2.87 -13.83
N SER A 216 15.03 -3.80 -13.43
CA SER A 216 15.36 -5.00 -14.21
C SER A 216 14.33 -6.12 -14.02
N ALA A 217 13.50 -6.05 -12.98
CA ALA A 217 12.57 -7.10 -12.63
C ALA A 217 11.32 -7.10 -13.54
N PRO A 218 11.04 -8.19 -14.29
CA PRO A 218 9.92 -8.25 -15.22
C PRO A 218 8.56 -7.97 -14.57
N ILE A 219 8.37 -8.36 -13.31
CA ILE A 219 7.11 -8.13 -12.59
C ILE A 219 6.76 -6.65 -12.45
N ASN A 220 7.73 -5.76 -12.50
CA ASN A 220 7.55 -4.32 -12.41
C ASN A 220 7.14 -3.67 -13.74
N THR A 221 7.04 -4.44 -14.82
CA THR A 221 6.46 -3.99 -16.09
C THR A 221 4.94 -4.17 -16.13
N PHE A 222 4.38 -5.02 -15.25
CA PHE A 222 2.94 -5.30 -15.22
C PHE A 222 2.14 -4.11 -14.70
N ARG A 223 1.19 -3.67 -15.51
CA ARG A 223 0.26 -2.59 -15.16
C ARG A 223 -1.19 -3.07 -15.30
N SER A 224 -1.94 -3.04 -14.18
CA SER A 224 -3.35 -3.41 -14.18
C SER A 224 -4.18 -2.49 -15.07
N THR A 225 -5.11 -3.06 -15.83
CA THR A 225 -6.09 -2.31 -16.61
C THR A 225 -7.14 -1.64 -15.72
N ARG A 226 -7.92 -0.73 -16.32
CA ARG A 226 -9.12 -0.13 -15.71
C ARG A 226 -10.25 -0.24 -16.71
N ASP A 227 -11.45 -0.41 -16.18
CA ASP A 227 -12.65 -0.36 -17.02
C ASP A 227 -12.88 1.08 -17.50
N PRO A 228 -13.52 1.27 -18.67
CA PRO A 228 -13.90 2.58 -19.16
C PRO A 228 -14.95 3.23 -18.24
N PHE A 229 -15.04 4.56 -18.31
CA PHE A 229 -15.90 5.36 -17.41
C PHE A 229 -17.35 4.87 -17.40
N GLU A 230 -17.90 4.51 -18.56
CA GLU A 230 -19.29 4.10 -18.75
C GLU A 230 -19.69 2.83 -17.98
N VAL A 231 -18.69 2.04 -17.54
CA VAL A 231 -18.94 0.82 -16.73
C VAL A 231 -19.19 1.15 -15.26
N TRP A 232 -18.65 2.24 -14.74
CA TRP A 232 -18.67 2.57 -13.32
C TRP A 232 -19.08 4.00 -13.00
N GLY A 233 -19.29 4.85 -14.00
CA GLY A 233 -19.66 6.24 -13.84
C GLY A 233 -20.75 6.67 -14.83
N GLU A 234 -21.46 7.72 -14.46
CA GLU A 234 -22.50 8.38 -15.28
C GLU A 234 -22.47 9.88 -14.97
N LEU A 235 -22.53 10.70 -16.01
CA LEU A 235 -22.72 12.16 -15.87
C LEU A 235 -24.21 12.50 -16.02
N LYS A 236 -24.77 13.23 -15.07
CA LYS A 236 -26.17 13.66 -15.11
C LYS A 236 -26.25 15.18 -15.03
N GLY A 237 -27.00 15.80 -15.93
CA GLY A 237 -27.26 17.24 -15.95
C GLY A 237 -26.11 18.07 -16.54
N PHE A 238 -25.10 17.47 -17.17
CA PHE A 238 -24.11 18.17 -17.95
C PHE A 238 -24.65 18.39 -19.38
N ALA A 239 -24.43 19.58 -19.92
CA ALA A 239 -24.61 19.85 -21.34
C ALA A 239 -23.32 19.46 -22.06
N ASP A 240 -23.40 18.92 -23.29
CA ASP A 240 -22.28 18.63 -24.17
C ASP A 240 -21.67 19.94 -24.71
#